data_09d1eac7501914a3e0bc70e73230bc4a
#
_entry.id   09d1eac7501914a3e0bc70e73230bc4a
#
_cell.length_a   1.000
_cell.length_b   1.000
_cell.length_c   1.000
_cell.angle_alpha   90.00
_cell.angle_beta   90.00
_cell.angle_gamma   90.00
#
_symmetry.space_group_name_H-M   'P 1'
#
loop_
_entity.id
_entity.type
_entity.pdbx_description
1 polymer ?
#
loop_
_entity_poly.entity_id
_entity_poly.type
_entity_poly.pdbx_seq_one_letter_code
_entity_poly.pdbx_strand_id
1 'polypeptide(L)'
;MSKYTSQVRFICETSANLTESTGFNDIEDVLDMSWNKIFSDFPIFDEQYRPELCKKILRHYYTREICCETVGRWKLFLSDKMKNIMPYYNQLYNSELLKIEPLVSINRSVSHEGSGNETKTTNRNSTNTSNSRTDGTTDTWSYYSDTPQGGVEGLDSNDYLTNATHNTGYDGTSTNLNASTSDTETGTGNRSDTYVDKILGYEGNQSEMLLMFRKTFLNIDMMIIDELKDLFFTIY
;
A
#
# COMPACT_ATOMS: atom_id res chain seq x y z
N MET A 1 -24.37 32.83 31.81
CA MET A 1 -25.35 32.24 30.87
C MET A 1 -26.12 33.35 30.19
N SER A 2 -26.15 33.34 28.89
CA SER A 2 -27.04 34.23 28.14
C SER A 2 -28.50 33.82 28.42
N LYS A 3 -29.39 34.79 28.55
CA LYS A 3 -30.83 34.54 28.77
C LYS A 3 -31.51 33.87 27.55
N TYR A 4 -30.83 33.80 26.43
CA TYR A 4 -31.41 33.45 25.12
C TYR A 4 -30.78 32.24 24.46
N THR A 5 -29.80 31.59 25.09
CA THR A 5 -29.07 30.45 24.55
C THR A 5 -29.06 29.29 25.53
N SER A 6 -28.92 28.09 25.01
CA SER A 6 -28.89 26.84 25.79
C SER A 6 -27.51 26.21 25.72
N GLN A 7 -27.06 25.64 26.83
CA GLN A 7 -25.84 24.83 26.84
C GLN A 7 -26.10 23.48 26.17
N VAL A 8 -25.07 22.95 25.50
CA VAL A 8 -25.11 21.61 24.88
C VAL A 8 -25.44 20.53 25.94
N ARG A 9 -24.89 20.65 27.14
CA ARG A 9 -25.21 19.78 28.29
C ARG A 9 -26.71 19.66 28.50
N PHE A 10 -27.41 20.79 28.60
CA PHE A 10 -28.86 20.82 28.83
C PHE A 10 -29.62 20.17 27.67
N ILE A 11 -29.15 20.37 26.43
CA ILE A 11 -29.75 19.73 25.24
C ILE A 11 -29.55 18.23 25.28
N CYS A 12 -28.39 17.74 25.69
CA CYS A 12 -28.10 16.30 25.82
C CYS A 12 -28.96 15.67 26.90
N GLU A 13 -29.02 16.24 28.10
CA GLU A 13 -29.83 15.76 29.23
C GLU A 13 -31.32 15.73 28.88
N THR A 14 -31.84 16.78 28.25
CA THR A 14 -33.25 16.82 27.76
C THR A 14 -33.49 15.77 26.69
N SER A 15 -32.55 15.58 25.76
CA SER A 15 -32.67 14.55 24.71
C SER A 15 -32.59 13.14 25.30
N ALA A 16 -31.84 12.92 26.38
CA ALA A 16 -31.80 11.67 27.12
C ALA A 16 -33.07 11.42 27.98
N ASN A 17 -34.04 12.34 28.00
CA ASN A 17 -35.24 12.33 28.86
C ASN A 17 -34.91 12.45 30.36
N LEU A 18 -33.81 13.04 30.71
CA LEU A 18 -33.50 13.39 32.09
C LEU A 18 -34.15 14.71 32.41
N THR A 19 -35.07 14.72 33.38
CA THR A 19 -35.90 15.88 33.68
C THR A 19 -35.19 16.95 34.48
N GLU A 20 -34.11 16.60 35.16
CA GLU A 20 -33.34 17.55 35.97
C GLU A 20 -31.85 17.38 35.77
N SER A 21 -31.20 18.50 35.47
CA SER A 21 -29.73 18.58 35.43
C SER A 21 -29.21 18.76 36.86
N THR A 22 -29.12 17.66 37.60
CA THR A 22 -28.65 17.68 38.98
C THR A 22 -27.15 17.84 39.13
N GLY A 23 -26.41 17.73 38.02
CA GLY A 23 -24.94 17.70 38.02
C GLY A 23 -24.33 16.37 38.44
N PHE A 24 -25.13 15.37 38.73
CA PHE A 24 -24.70 14.03 39.17
C PHE A 24 -24.81 12.97 38.06
N ASN A 25 -25.37 13.34 36.89
CA ASN A 25 -25.49 12.40 35.78
C ASN A 25 -24.10 12.08 35.19
N ASP A 26 -23.85 10.81 34.95
CA ASP A 26 -22.64 10.43 34.22
C ASP A 26 -22.71 10.98 32.78
N ILE A 27 -21.64 11.65 32.37
CA ILE A 27 -21.57 12.28 31.06
C ILE A 27 -21.65 11.25 29.96
N GLU A 28 -21.00 10.09 30.14
CA GLU A 28 -20.96 9.03 29.12
C GLU A 28 -22.36 8.45 28.88
N ASP A 29 -23.09 8.17 29.95
CA ASP A 29 -24.48 7.66 29.87
C ASP A 29 -25.41 8.67 29.18
N VAL A 30 -25.27 9.95 29.51
CA VAL A 30 -26.05 11.04 28.87
C VAL A 30 -25.74 11.13 27.39
N LEU A 31 -24.46 11.02 27.01
CA LEU A 31 -24.04 11.06 25.60
C LEU A 31 -24.55 9.84 24.83
N ASP A 32 -24.50 8.64 25.43
CA ASP A 32 -24.98 7.40 24.81
C ASP A 32 -26.49 7.44 24.51
N MET A 33 -27.28 8.07 25.37
CA MET A 33 -28.73 8.19 25.18
C MET A 33 -29.14 9.36 24.26
N SER A 34 -28.27 10.34 24.05
CA SER A 34 -28.65 11.60 23.38
C SER A 34 -28.11 11.76 21.96
N TRP A 35 -26.95 11.19 21.62
CA TRP A 35 -26.28 11.45 20.35
C TRP A 35 -27.20 11.18 19.11
N ASN A 36 -27.95 10.08 19.11
CA ASN A 36 -28.82 9.68 18.01
C ASN A 36 -30.06 10.59 17.82
N LYS A 37 -30.42 11.35 18.88
CA LYS A 37 -31.51 12.31 18.85
C LYS A 37 -31.07 13.71 18.45
N ILE A 38 -29.78 13.99 18.54
CA ILE A 38 -29.17 15.27 18.24
C ILE A 38 -28.69 15.30 16.80
N PHE A 39 -27.92 14.27 16.39
CA PHE A 39 -27.42 14.18 15.04
C PHE A 39 -28.45 13.50 14.12
N SER A 40 -28.68 14.11 12.97
CA SER A 40 -29.38 13.47 11.86
C SER A 40 -28.41 12.64 11.03
N ASP A 41 -28.93 11.88 10.08
CA ASP A 41 -28.13 11.09 9.17
C ASP A 41 -27.19 11.95 8.32
N PHE A 42 -25.91 11.57 8.25
CA PHE A 42 -24.87 12.18 7.45
C PHE A 42 -23.93 11.10 6.90
N PRO A 43 -23.25 11.31 5.75
CA PRO A 43 -22.36 10.30 5.20
C PRO A 43 -21.14 10.12 6.10
N ILE A 44 -20.81 8.87 6.46
CA ILE A 44 -19.63 8.52 7.25
C ILE A 44 -18.93 7.33 6.61
N PHE A 45 -17.61 7.25 6.75
CA PHE A 45 -16.79 6.19 6.18
C PHE A 45 -17.06 4.80 6.79
N ASP A 46 -17.43 4.77 8.09
CA ASP A 46 -17.80 3.57 8.82
C ASP A 46 -18.97 3.85 9.77
N GLU A 47 -20.07 3.13 9.56
CA GLU A 47 -21.28 3.28 10.39
C GLU A 47 -21.03 2.87 11.85
N GLN A 48 -20.09 1.96 12.11
CA GLN A 48 -19.76 1.55 13.48
C GLN A 48 -19.03 2.68 14.23
N TYR A 49 -18.34 3.56 13.52
CA TYR A 49 -17.64 4.70 14.11
C TYR A 49 -18.55 5.91 14.38
N ARG A 50 -19.75 5.95 13.78
CA ARG A 50 -20.70 7.06 13.93
C ARG A 50 -20.98 7.46 15.39
N PRO A 51 -21.33 6.51 16.29
CA PRO A 51 -21.60 6.86 17.69
C PRO A 51 -20.37 7.50 18.36
N GLU A 52 -19.20 6.96 18.09
CA GLU A 52 -17.94 7.42 18.70
C GLU A 52 -17.63 8.86 18.29
N LEU A 53 -17.71 9.18 16.99
CA LEU A 53 -17.51 10.53 16.47
C LEU A 53 -18.53 11.51 17.05
N CYS A 54 -19.82 11.15 17.05
CA CYS A 54 -20.88 11.99 17.58
C CYS A 54 -20.69 12.30 19.08
N LYS A 55 -20.32 11.29 19.87
CA LYS A 55 -20.03 11.45 21.30
C LYS A 55 -18.80 12.34 21.52
N LYS A 56 -17.73 12.18 20.73
CA LYS A 56 -16.55 13.06 20.81
C LYS A 56 -16.89 14.52 20.55
N ILE A 57 -17.72 14.80 19.53
CA ILE A 57 -18.17 16.16 19.22
C ILE A 57 -18.98 16.74 20.40
N LEU A 58 -19.99 16.01 20.88
CA LEU A 58 -20.82 16.48 22.00
C LEU A 58 -20.01 16.68 23.29
N ARG A 59 -19.07 15.77 23.57
CA ARG A 59 -18.19 15.87 24.73
C ARG A 59 -17.29 17.09 24.67
N HIS A 60 -16.72 17.39 23.49
CA HIS A 60 -15.87 18.57 23.30
C HIS A 60 -16.62 19.88 23.56
N TYR A 61 -17.87 19.96 23.10
CA TYR A 61 -18.70 21.15 23.25
C TYR A 61 -19.68 21.10 24.44
N TYR A 62 -19.57 20.12 25.32
CA TYR A 62 -20.56 19.80 26.33
C TYR A 62 -20.97 20.98 27.23
N THR A 63 -20.00 21.80 27.62
CA THR A 63 -20.19 22.97 28.48
C THR A 63 -20.42 24.27 27.71
N ARG A 64 -20.38 24.23 26.37
CA ARG A 64 -20.56 25.43 25.56
C ARG A 64 -22.03 25.70 25.26
N GLU A 65 -22.33 26.96 25.00
CA GLU A 65 -23.66 27.41 24.54
C GLU A 65 -23.77 27.33 23.03
N ILE A 66 -24.96 27.03 22.52
CA ILE A 66 -25.23 27.03 21.07
C ILE A 66 -25.34 28.45 20.55
N CYS A 67 -24.89 28.70 19.30
CA CYS A 67 -24.96 30.04 18.69
C CYS A 67 -26.34 30.40 18.12
N CYS A 68 -27.35 29.59 18.33
CA CYS A 68 -28.70 29.78 17.81
C CYS A 68 -29.72 29.99 18.94
N GLU A 69 -30.77 30.74 18.66
CA GLU A 69 -31.85 31.04 19.61
C GLU A 69 -32.65 29.78 19.96
N THR A 70 -32.76 28.83 19.03
CA THR A 70 -33.55 27.64 19.25
C THR A 70 -32.73 26.36 18.94
N VAL A 71 -32.96 25.32 19.72
CA VAL A 71 -32.30 24.02 19.56
C VAL A 71 -32.64 23.40 18.19
N GLY A 72 -33.85 23.58 17.70
CA GLY A 72 -34.25 23.06 16.39
C GLY A 72 -33.46 23.71 15.25
N ARG A 73 -33.22 25.03 15.28
CA ARG A 73 -32.43 25.74 14.29
C ARG A 73 -30.97 25.34 14.37
N TRP A 74 -30.44 25.16 15.57
CA TRP A 74 -29.07 24.69 15.77
C TRP A 74 -28.89 23.28 15.21
N LYS A 75 -29.82 22.35 15.47
CA LYS A 75 -29.77 20.99 14.90
C LYS A 75 -29.81 21.00 13.37
N LEU A 76 -30.58 21.90 12.76
CA LEU A 76 -30.60 22.06 11.32
C LEU A 76 -29.24 22.46 10.77
N PHE A 77 -28.62 23.48 11.35
CA PHE A 77 -27.29 23.93 10.94
C PHE A 77 -26.20 22.87 11.20
N LEU A 78 -26.29 22.15 12.32
CA LEU A 78 -25.40 21.04 12.62
C LEU A 78 -25.51 19.95 11.54
N SER A 79 -26.74 19.57 11.19
CA SER A 79 -27.00 18.57 10.15
C SER A 79 -26.48 19.02 8.78
N ASP A 80 -26.74 20.25 8.40
CA ASP A 80 -26.28 20.82 7.13
C ASP A 80 -24.75 20.87 7.06
N LYS A 81 -24.13 21.39 8.11
CA LYS A 81 -22.67 21.46 8.21
C LYS A 81 -22.04 20.08 8.13
N MET A 82 -22.56 19.09 8.89
CA MET A 82 -22.07 17.70 8.86
C MET A 82 -22.19 17.08 7.46
N LYS A 83 -23.32 17.28 6.77
CA LYS A 83 -23.50 16.76 5.41
C LYS A 83 -22.54 17.37 4.40
N ASN A 84 -22.16 18.63 4.59
CA ASN A 84 -21.25 19.32 3.69
C ASN A 84 -19.78 18.96 3.92
N ILE A 85 -19.35 18.79 5.18
CA ILE A 85 -17.95 18.56 5.49
C ILE A 85 -17.57 17.07 5.43
N MET A 86 -18.48 16.17 5.83
CA MET A 86 -18.17 14.72 5.96
C MET A 86 -17.71 14.04 4.69
N PRO A 87 -18.20 14.36 3.47
CA PRO A 87 -17.67 13.75 2.25
C PRO A 87 -16.16 13.97 2.07
N TYR A 88 -15.64 15.13 2.44
CA TYR A 88 -14.22 15.43 2.42
C TYR A 88 -13.46 14.62 3.49
N TYR A 89 -13.94 14.62 4.73
CA TYR A 89 -13.30 13.90 5.82
C TYR A 89 -13.37 12.38 5.64
N ASN A 90 -14.40 11.84 4.99
CA ASN A 90 -14.45 10.43 4.63
C ASN A 90 -13.31 10.02 3.69
N GLN A 91 -12.92 10.90 2.76
CA GLN A 91 -11.76 10.66 1.91
C GLN A 91 -10.46 10.66 2.73
N LEU A 92 -10.34 11.55 3.72
CA LEU A 92 -9.19 11.58 4.63
C LEU A 92 -9.12 10.30 5.48
N TYR A 93 -10.23 9.85 6.07
CA TYR A 93 -10.27 8.59 6.80
C TYR A 93 -9.87 7.40 5.92
N ASN A 94 -10.39 7.33 4.70
CA ASN A 94 -10.03 6.29 3.76
C ASN A 94 -8.54 6.33 3.40
N SER A 95 -7.94 7.51 3.30
CA SER A 95 -6.51 7.67 3.05
C SER A 95 -5.65 7.22 4.23
N GLU A 96 -6.10 7.47 5.46
CA GLU A 96 -5.44 7.01 6.69
C GLU A 96 -5.50 5.47 6.84
N LEU A 97 -6.58 4.84 6.36
CA LEU A 97 -6.70 3.38 6.36
C LEU A 97 -5.74 2.69 5.38
N LEU A 98 -5.20 3.42 4.41
CA LEU A 98 -4.17 2.90 3.52
C LEU A 98 -2.90 2.67 4.34
N LYS A 99 -2.53 1.41 4.50
CA LYS A 99 -1.28 1.03 5.16
C LYS A 99 -0.10 1.46 4.29
N ILE A 100 0.43 2.63 4.55
CA ILE A 100 1.65 3.11 3.92
C ILE A 100 2.81 2.64 4.79
N GLU A 101 3.69 1.83 4.22
CA GLU A 101 4.94 1.45 4.87
C GLU A 101 5.94 2.61 4.69
N PRO A 102 6.23 3.40 5.74
CA PRO A 102 7.02 4.63 5.60
C PRO A 102 8.49 4.38 5.24
N LEU A 103 8.96 3.14 5.42
CA LEU A 103 10.33 2.74 5.10
C LEU A 103 10.48 2.18 3.69
N VAL A 104 9.39 2.08 2.93
CA VAL A 104 9.40 1.60 1.55
C VAL A 104 8.99 2.73 0.64
N SER A 105 9.96 3.49 0.13
CA SER A 105 9.69 4.56 -0.84
C SER A 105 9.48 4.01 -2.26
N ILE A 106 10.06 2.85 -2.55
CA ILE A 106 9.94 2.17 -3.82
C ILE A 106 9.22 0.84 -3.60
N ASN A 107 7.97 0.77 -4.02
CA ASN A 107 7.21 -0.47 -4.11
C ASN A 107 6.69 -0.58 -5.54
N ARG A 108 7.55 -1.12 -6.41
CA ARG A 108 7.22 -1.32 -7.81
C ARG A 108 7.09 -2.81 -8.10
N SER A 109 5.93 -3.20 -8.55
CA SER A 109 5.68 -4.53 -9.09
C SER A 109 5.51 -4.40 -10.60
N VAL A 110 6.35 -5.08 -11.35
CA VAL A 110 6.26 -5.14 -12.81
C VAL A 110 5.96 -6.59 -13.18
N SER A 111 4.79 -6.83 -13.71
CA SER A 111 4.44 -8.13 -14.27
C SER A 111 4.84 -8.18 -15.73
N HIS A 112 5.61 -9.16 -16.08
CA HIS A 112 5.99 -9.46 -17.45
C HIS A 112 5.27 -10.73 -17.90
N GLU A 113 4.44 -10.59 -18.90
CA GLU A 113 3.77 -11.70 -19.56
C GLU A 113 4.33 -11.82 -20.96
N GLY A 114 5.11 -12.86 -21.19
CA GLY A 114 5.63 -13.22 -22.49
C GLY A 114 4.89 -14.46 -23.02
N SER A 115 4.13 -14.32 -24.08
CA SER A 115 3.60 -15.46 -24.82
C SER A 115 4.31 -15.57 -26.18
N GLY A 116 5.01 -16.66 -26.36
CA GLY A 116 5.67 -16.96 -27.63
C GLY A 116 5.16 -18.28 -28.19
N ASN A 117 4.63 -18.25 -29.39
CA ASN A 117 4.35 -19.47 -30.14
C ASN A 117 5.56 -19.71 -31.07
N GLU A 118 6.37 -20.69 -30.73
CA GLU A 118 7.47 -21.09 -31.58
C GLU A 118 7.05 -22.34 -32.37
N THR A 119 6.92 -22.18 -33.67
CA THR A 119 6.74 -23.30 -34.58
C THR A 119 8.09 -23.60 -35.21
N LYS A 120 8.78 -24.61 -34.69
CA LYS A 120 10.04 -25.07 -35.23
C LYS A 120 9.78 -26.20 -36.18
N THR A 121 9.89 -25.93 -37.47
CA THR A 121 9.87 -26.96 -38.49
C THR A 121 11.32 -27.26 -38.87
N THR A 122 11.81 -28.43 -38.42
CA THR A 122 13.15 -28.86 -38.80
C THR A 122 13.00 -29.91 -39.91
N ASN A 123 13.26 -29.47 -41.13
CA ASN A 123 13.38 -30.39 -42.24
C ASN A 123 14.83 -30.87 -42.34
N ARG A 124 15.05 -32.08 -41.91
CA ARG A 124 16.34 -32.76 -42.08
C ARG A 124 16.29 -33.60 -43.35
N ASN A 125 16.81 -33.07 -44.43
CA ASN A 125 17.19 -33.84 -45.58
C ASN A 125 18.68 -34.19 -45.46
N SER A 126 18.99 -35.34 -44.90
CA SER A 126 20.36 -35.78 -44.80
C SER A 126 20.61 -36.90 -45.80
N THR A 127 21.16 -36.53 -46.96
CA THR A 127 21.89 -37.43 -47.83
C THR A 127 23.36 -37.34 -47.44
N ASN A 128 23.77 -38.11 -46.47
CA ASN A 128 25.16 -38.05 -46.05
C ASN A 128 25.83 -39.40 -46.24
N THR A 129 26.76 -39.44 -47.14
CA THR A 129 27.71 -40.54 -47.40
C THR A 129 29.10 -40.18 -46.88
N SER A 130 29.18 -39.55 -45.68
CA SER A 130 30.50 -39.24 -45.14
C SER A 130 30.63 -39.72 -43.71
N ASN A 131 31.61 -40.60 -43.51
CA ASN A 131 32.10 -40.93 -42.18
C ASN A 131 32.99 -39.78 -41.72
N SER A 132 32.43 -38.87 -40.92
CA SER A 132 33.22 -37.84 -40.27
C SER A 132 33.33 -38.14 -38.76
N ARG A 133 34.51 -38.32 -38.31
CA ARG A 133 34.85 -38.38 -36.89
C ARG A 133 35.49 -37.07 -36.51
N THR A 134 34.84 -36.32 -35.67
CA THR A 134 35.40 -35.11 -35.11
C THR A 134 35.59 -35.34 -33.59
N ASP A 135 36.83 -35.47 -33.19
CA ASP A 135 37.20 -35.52 -31.78
C ASP A 135 37.61 -34.08 -31.41
N GLY A 136 36.78 -33.46 -30.62
CA GLY A 136 37.04 -32.12 -30.06
C GLY A 136 37.26 -32.21 -28.56
N THR A 137 38.39 -31.72 -28.10
CA THR A 137 38.59 -31.47 -26.66
C THR A 137 38.52 -29.98 -26.42
N THR A 138 37.55 -29.58 -25.62
CA THR A 138 37.46 -28.19 -25.19
C THR A 138 37.98 -28.11 -23.76
N ASP A 139 39.05 -27.39 -23.59
CA ASP A 139 39.65 -27.13 -22.30
C ASP A 139 39.48 -25.63 -21.98
N THR A 140 38.61 -25.33 -21.04
CA THR A 140 38.30 -23.94 -20.72
C THR A 140 38.56 -23.68 -19.26
N TRP A 141 39.47 -22.78 -19.00
CA TRP A 141 39.76 -22.27 -17.68
C TRP A 141 39.06 -20.94 -17.51
N SER A 142 38.28 -20.83 -16.46
CA SER A 142 37.70 -19.58 -16.03
C SER A 142 38.28 -19.18 -14.69
N TYR A 143 38.94 -18.05 -14.68
CA TYR A 143 39.58 -17.49 -13.50
C TYR A 143 38.79 -16.30 -13.00
N TYR A 144 38.56 -16.26 -11.70
CA TYR A 144 37.90 -15.16 -11.04
C TYR A 144 38.77 -14.61 -9.92
N SER A 145 38.98 -13.30 -9.90
CA SER A 145 39.70 -12.60 -8.85
C SER A 145 38.91 -11.41 -8.37
N ASP A 146 38.67 -11.33 -7.06
CA ASP A 146 37.98 -10.22 -6.40
C ASP A 146 38.86 -9.00 -6.18
N THR A 147 40.16 -9.15 -6.35
CA THR A 147 41.11 -8.05 -6.16
C THR A 147 41.75 -7.65 -7.49
N PRO A 148 41.45 -6.47 -8.04
CA PRO A 148 42.00 -6.00 -9.29
C PRO A 148 43.42 -5.40 -9.06
N GLN A 149 44.32 -6.13 -8.42
CA GLN A 149 45.67 -5.69 -8.21
C GLN A 149 46.64 -6.58 -8.98
N GLY A 150 47.04 -6.09 -10.09
CA GLY A 150 48.03 -6.74 -10.94
C GLY A 150 47.50 -6.99 -12.34
N GLY A 151 48.29 -6.67 -13.32
CA GLY A 151 47.96 -6.89 -14.73
C GLY A 151 47.83 -8.36 -15.06
N VAL A 152 47.65 -8.65 -16.35
CA VAL A 152 47.47 -9.99 -16.92
C VAL A 152 48.54 -10.99 -16.50
N GLU A 153 49.72 -10.52 -16.16
CA GLU A 153 50.84 -11.34 -15.70
C GLU A 153 50.59 -12.05 -14.35
N GLY A 154 49.74 -11.48 -13.46
CA GLY A 154 49.36 -12.12 -12.21
C GLY A 154 48.37 -13.26 -12.34
N LEU A 155 47.64 -13.33 -13.45
CA LEU A 155 46.71 -14.40 -13.79
C LEU A 155 47.43 -15.67 -14.24
N ASP A 156 48.56 -15.54 -14.92
CA ASP A 156 49.34 -16.66 -15.41
C ASP A 156 50.13 -17.33 -14.27
N SER A 157 50.44 -16.62 -13.19
CA SER A 157 51.14 -17.16 -12.04
C SER A 157 50.21 -17.79 -10.97
N ASN A 158 48.91 -17.67 -11.07
CA ASN A 158 47.93 -18.16 -10.11
C ASN A 158 48.01 -17.56 -8.70
N ASP A 159 48.75 -16.46 -8.51
CA ASP A 159 49.06 -15.94 -7.18
C ASP A 159 47.89 -15.19 -6.49
N TYR A 160 46.83 -14.84 -7.24
CA TYR A 160 45.70 -14.03 -6.73
C TYR A 160 44.32 -14.56 -7.15
N LEU A 161 44.19 -15.88 -7.34
CA LEU A 161 42.95 -16.49 -7.74
C LEU A 161 42.06 -16.76 -6.52
N THR A 162 40.85 -16.17 -6.50
CA THR A 162 39.82 -16.46 -5.49
C THR A 162 39.05 -17.73 -5.85
N ASN A 163 38.86 -17.98 -7.14
CA ASN A 163 38.18 -19.18 -7.64
C ASN A 163 38.65 -19.50 -9.06
N ALA A 164 38.84 -20.77 -9.35
CA ALA A 164 39.19 -21.25 -10.67
C ALA A 164 38.26 -22.45 -11.03
N THR A 165 37.60 -22.33 -12.15
CA THR A 165 36.81 -23.45 -12.69
C THR A 165 37.46 -23.98 -13.95
N HIS A 166 37.84 -25.24 -13.89
CA HIS A 166 38.36 -25.99 -15.05
C HIS A 166 37.25 -26.87 -15.62
N ASN A 167 36.87 -26.61 -16.83
CA ASN A 167 35.86 -27.39 -17.54
C ASN A 167 36.52 -28.10 -18.73
N THR A 168 36.63 -29.39 -18.62
CA THR A 168 37.09 -30.25 -19.72
C THR A 168 35.91 -30.95 -20.35
N GLY A 169 35.60 -30.58 -21.55
CA GLY A 169 34.57 -31.26 -22.37
C GLY A 169 35.22 -32.14 -23.42
N TYR A 170 34.84 -33.40 -23.44
CA TYR A 170 35.21 -34.32 -24.51
C TYR A 170 33.97 -34.52 -25.40
N ASP A 171 33.96 -33.93 -26.58
CA ASP A 171 32.94 -34.16 -27.59
C ASP A 171 33.50 -35.08 -28.66
N GLY A 172 33.10 -36.33 -28.58
CA GLY A 172 33.38 -37.31 -29.61
C GLY A 172 32.08 -37.64 -30.37
N THR A 173 31.90 -37.03 -31.51
CA THR A 173 30.77 -37.38 -32.39
C THR A 173 31.23 -38.30 -33.50
N SER A 174 30.81 -39.57 -33.41
CA SER A 174 30.98 -40.53 -34.49
C SER A 174 29.65 -40.71 -35.20
N THR A 175 29.52 -40.15 -36.38
CA THR A 175 28.30 -40.30 -37.18
C THR A 175 28.57 -41.24 -38.37
N ASN A 176 28.04 -42.45 -38.23
CA ASN A 176 27.93 -43.38 -39.37
C ASN A 176 26.53 -43.24 -39.97
N LEU A 177 26.44 -42.38 -40.99
CA LEU A 177 25.18 -42.16 -41.68
C LEU A 177 25.16 -42.98 -43.00
N ASN A 178 24.47 -44.09 -42.97
CA ASN A 178 24.13 -44.89 -44.18
C ASN A 178 22.61 -44.91 -44.42
N ALA A 179 21.90 -43.86 -44.05
CA ALA A 179 20.46 -43.81 -44.26
C ALA A 179 20.04 -42.41 -44.78
N SER A 180 19.36 -42.43 -45.92
CA SER A 180 18.60 -41.26 -46.36
C SER A 180 17.27 -41.24 -45.56
N THR A 181 17.24 -40.48 -44.52
CA THR A 181 16.03 -40.25 -43.74
C THR A 181 15.59 -38.84 -43.96
N SER A 182 14.41 -38.67 -44.51
CA SER A 182 13.74 -37.37 -44.50
C SER A 182 12.82 -37.32 -43.30
N ASP A 183 13.29 -36.77 -42.22
CA ASP A 183 12.50 -36.52 -41.04
C ASP A 183 12.01 -35.07 -41.00
N THR A 184 10.70 -34.93 -41.03
CA THR A 184 10.05 -33.64 -40.81
C THR A 184 9.52 -33.63 -39.39
N GLU A 185 10.25 -33.04 -38.50
CA GLU A 185 9.81 -32.81 -37.12
C GLU A 185 9.18 -31.43 -37.03
N THR A 186 7.87 -31.41 -36.76
CA THR A 186 7.14 -30.17 -36.52
C THR A 186 6.86 -30.10 -35.01
N GLY A 187 7.67 -29.39 -34.32
CA GLY A 187 7.44 -29.10 -32.90
C GLY A 187 6.74 -27.74 -32.74
N THR A 188 5.51 -27.76 -32.22
CA THR A 188 4.86 -26.51 -31.77
C THR A 188 5.10 -26.40 -30.27
N GLY A 189 5.92 -25.46 -29.90
CA GLY A 189 6.16 -25.11 -28.49
C GLY A 189 5.39 -23.83 -28.14
N ASN A 190 4.42 -23.94 -27.24
CA ASN A 190 3.81 -22.76 -26.61
C ASN A 190 4.63 -22.44 -25.37
N ARG A 191 5.31 -21.32 -25.38
CA ARG A 191 6.04 -20.81 -24.23
C ARG A 191 5.24 -19.67 -23.62
N SER A 192 4.84 -19.84 -22.38
CA SER A 192 4.25 -18.78 -21.56
C SER A 192 5.18 -18.54 -20.38
N ASP A 193 5.86 -17.44 -20.40
CA ASP A 193 6.69 -17.00 -19.29
C ASP A 193 5.97 -15.86 -18.56
N THR A 194 5.61 -16.11 -17.32
CA THR A 194 5.06 -15.07 -16.44
C THR A 194 6.02 -14.90 -15.27
N TYR A 195 6.61 -13.75 -15.14
CA TYR A 195 7.41 -13.41 -13.99
C TYR A 195 7.06 -12.03 -13.46
N VAL A 196 7.15 -11.87 -12.16
CA VAL A 196 6.85 -10.63 -11.47
C VAL A 196 8.12 -10.13 -10.79
N ASP A 197 8.62 -9.02 -11.24
CA ASP A 197 9.71 -8.31 -10.57
C ASP A 197 9.13 -7.41 -9.50
N LYS A 198 9.42 -7.73 -8.25
CA LYS A 198 9.05 -6.90 -7.11
C LYS A 198 10.29 -6.18 -6.58
N ILE A 199 10.35 -4.89 -6.84
CA ILE A 199 11.43 -4.03 -6.34
C ILE A 199 10.89 -3.33 -5.08
N LEU A 200 11.46 -3.69 -3.94
CA LEU A 200 11.21 -3.05 -2.65
C LEU A 200 12.49 -2.36 -2.21
N GLY A 201 12.40 -1.09 -1.93
CA GLY A 201 13.57 -0.34 -1.49
C GLY A 201 13.19 1.03 -0.93
N TYR A 202 14.18 1.72 -0.43
CA TYR A 202 14.07 3.11 -0.04
C TYR A 202 15.22 3.91 -0.64
N GLU A 203 14.91 5.13 -1.04
CA GLU A 203 15.91 6.09 -1.51
C GLU A 203 15.91 7.26 -0.52
N GLY A 204 16.98 7.40 0.25
CA GLY A 204 17.15 8.48 1.20
C GLY A 204 17.45 8.06 2.64
N ASN A 205 17.42 9.05 3.53
CA ASN A 205 17.67 8.85 4.96
C ASN A 205 16.38 8.34 5.66
N GLN A 206 16.45 7.14 6.24
CA GLN A 206 15.31 6.54 6.98
C GLN A 206 14.78 7.45 8.09
N SER A 207 15.65 8.17 8.78
CA SER A 207 15.25 9.06 9.86
C SER A 207 14.43 10.25 9.35
N GLU A 208 14.78 10.78 8.19
CA GLU A 208 14.08 11.89 7.56
C GLU A 208 12.70 11.46 7.02
N MET A 209 12.64 10.28 6.38
CA MET A 209 11.38 9.68 5.95
C MET A 209 10.44 9.42 7.12
N LEU A 210 10.95 8.90 8.24
CA LEU A 210 10.17 8.68 9.44
C LEU A 210 9.65 9.99 10.04
N LEU A 211 10.45 11.05 10.02
CA LEU A 211 10.03 12.38 10.45
C LEU A 211 8.96 12.97 9.54
N MET A 212 9.11 12.82 8.23
CA MET A 212 8.09 13.23 7.26
C MET A 212 6.78 12.45 7.46
N PHE A 213 6.85 11.14 7.63
CA PHE A 213 5.69 10.30 7.90
C PHE A 213 4.97 10.72 9.19
N ARG A 214 5.69 11.01 10.27
CA ARG A 214 5.08 11.50 11.52
C ARG A 214 4.36 12.85 11.35
N LYS A 215 4.83 13.70 10.43
CA LYS A 215 4.16 14.98 10.12
C LYS A 215 2.84 14.79 9.35
N THR A 216 2.63 13.62 8.75
CA THR A 216 1.38 13.30 8.03
C THR A 216 0.28 12.78 8.94
N PHE A 217 0.56 12.52 10.22
CA PHE A 217 -0.47 12.08 11.16
C PHE A 217 -1.49 13.19 11.38
N LEU A 218 -2.69 12.95 10.93
CA LEU A 218 -3.80 13.87 11.03
C LEU A 218 -4.75 13.42 12.14
N ASN A 219 -5.12 14.35 13.00
CA ASN A 219 -6.23 14.11 13.92
C ASN A 219 -7.53 14.58 13.25
N ILE A 220 -8.11 13.72 12.43
CA ILE A 220 -9.29 14.03 11.61
C ILE A 220 -10.48 14.38 12.49
N ASP A 221 -10.66 13.68 13.62
CA ASP A 221 -11.74 13.99 14.57
C ASP A 221 -11.66 15.43 15.09
N MET A 222 -10.45 15.88 15.46
CA MET A 222 -10.25 17.25 15.91
C MET A 222 -10.48 18.27 14.79
N MET A 223 -10.11 17.94 13.56
CA MET A 223 -10.38 18.82 12.41
C MET A 223 -11.89 18.98 12.18
N ILE A 224 -12.66 17.87 12.28
CA ILE A 224 -14.13 17.92 12.18
C ILE A 224 -14.70 18.78 13.32
N ILE A 225 -14.21 18.57 14.54
CA ILE A 225 -14.64 19.35 15.71
C ILE A 225 -14.36 20.84 15.47
N ASP A 226 -13.17 21.21 15.03
CA ASP A 226 -12.80 22.59 14.77
C ASP A 226 -13.68 23.27 13.69
N GLU A 227 -14.08 22.50 12.67
CA GLU A 227 -15.02 23.01 11.65
C GLU A 227 -16.40 23.35 12.22
N LEU A 228 -16.80 22.71 13.30
CA LEU A 228 -18.10 22.93 13.94
C LEU A 228 -18.11 24.08 14.94
N LYS A 229 -16.95 24.70 15.22
CA LYS A 229 -16.81 25.76 16.25
C LYS A 229 -17.78 26.94 16.09
N ASP A 230 -18.13 27.29 14.85
CA ASP A 230 -19.03 28.41 14.55
C ASP A 230 -20.47 28.18 15.03
N LEU A 231 -20.83 26.91 15.36
CA LEU A 231 -22.14 26.54 15.89
C LEU A 231 -22.24 26.70 17.40
N PHE A 232 -21.14 27.07 18.05
CA PHE A 232 -21.03 27.21 19.50
C PHE A 232 -20.36 28.49 19.89
N PHE A 233 -20.76 29.07 21.01
CA PHE A 233 -20.05 30.20 21.56
C PHE A 233 -18.70 29.80 22.13
N THR A 234 -17.72 30.68 21.94
CA THR A 234 -16.40 30.51 22.57
C THR A 234 -16.50 30.82 24.05
N ILE A 235 -15.85 30.01 24.87
CA ILE A 235 -15.64 30.30 26.29
C ILE A 235 -14.47 31.29 26.34
N TYR A 236 -14.72 32.46 26.88
CA TYR A 236 -13.70 33.43 27.23
C TYR A 236 -13.28 33.20 28.67
#